data_fe18fb1f5a964449ed771e82b2407253
#
_entry.id   fe18fb1f5a964449ed771e82b2407253
#
_cell.length_a   1.000
_cell.length_b   1.000
_cell.length_c   1.000
_cell.angle_alpha   90.00
_cell.angle_beta   90.00
_cell.angle_gamma   90.00
#
_symmetry.space_group_name_H-M   'P 1'
#
loop_
_entity.id
_entity.type
_entity.pdbx_description
1 polymer ?
#
loop_
_entity_poly.entity_id
_entity_poly.type
_entity_poly.pdbx_seq_one_letter_code
_entity_poly.pdbx_strand_id
1 'polypeptide(L)'
;NTNVVEYRHGGALCAISYNHDYEEEIQLCPNESHIITCIVTIGIDADGATLHNMDMQRRGSKKLKEEFIKVLDERHLDISNESLSKLVNLNLNMCYYFSLSETLDTKELVAMTSRSPRYYVSSAFWARDVYLWAFPSIVLANRKKARELLNLGYTRYRKNTAYHALYINGNILYPGFELDELVSVIIATEKYIEMTHDDTILEIPEYKDTVKEILSQLEDWYEPSLGLYRT
;
A
#
# COMPACT_ATOMS: atom_id res chain seq x y z
N ASN A 1 -21.28 -12.49 20.88
CA ASN A 1 -20.96 -13.61 19.98
C ASN A 1 -20.04 -13.11 18.86
N THR A 2 -19.08 -13.92 18.52
CA THR A 2 -18.13 -13.64 17.43
C THR A 2 -18.20 -14.80 16.45
N ASN A 3 -18.49 -14.48 15.19
CA ASN A 3 -18.57 -15.46 14.12
C ASN A 3 -17.27 -15.48 13.36
N VAL A 4 -16.83 -16.65 12.89
CA VAL A 4 -15.59 -16.82 12.13
C VAL A 4 -15.89 -17.61 10.86
N VAL A 5 -15.35 -17.13 9.77
CA VAL A 5 -15.31 -17.83 8.49
C VAL A 5 -13.87 -18.03 8.08
N GLU A 6 -13.47 -19.28 7.90
CA GLU A 6 -12.16 -19.62 7.34
C GLU A 6 -12.26 -19.81 5.83
N TYR A 7 -11.31 -19.28 5.11
CA TYR A 7 -11.19 -19.44 3.68
C TYR A 7 -9.82 -20.03 3.33
N ARG A 8 -9.84 -21.11 2.56
CA ARG A 8 -8.62 -21.78 2.06
C ARG A 8 -8.64 -21.80 0.54
N HIS A 9 -7.65 -21.18 -0.06
CA HIS A 9 -7.47 -21.17 -1.50
C HIS A 9 -5.99 -21.24 -1.86
N GLY A 10 -5.61 -22.19 -2.73
CA GLY A 10 -4.25 -22.28 -3.24
C GLY A 10 -3.16 -22.42 -2.17
N GLY A 11 -3.46 -23.03 -1.02
CA GLY A 11 -2.55 -23.13 0.11
C GLY A 11 -2.51 -21.93 1.05
N ALA A 12 -3.19 -20.83 0.73
CA ALA A 12 -3.37 -19.72 1.64
C ALA A 12 -4.53 -19.96 2.60
N LEU A 13 -4.33 -19.64 3.87
CA LEU A 13 -5.36 -19.63 4.90
C LEU A 13 -5.62 -18.18 5.30
N CYS A 14 -6.87 -17.79 5.28
CA CYS A 14 -7.34 -16.52 5.79
C CYS A 14 -8.63 -16.73 6.56
N ALA A 15 -8.73 -16.16 7.74
CA ALA A 15 -9.96 -16.18 8.53
C ALA A 15 -10.49 -14.75 8.69
N ILE A 16 -11.81 -14.62 8.60
CA ILE A 16 -12.54 -13.39 8.86
C ILE A 16 -13.42 -13.61 10.07
N SER A 17 -13.32 -12.71 11.05
CA SER A 17 -14.18 -12.72 12.23
C SER A 17 -15.06 -11.47 12.25
N TYR A 18 -16.32 -11.63 12.64
CA TYR A 18 -17.26 -10.51 12.77
C TYR A 18 -18.14 -10.69 14.00
N ASN A 19 -18.62 -9.59 14.58
CA ASN A 19 -19.34 -9.59 15.85
C ASN A 19 -20.85 -9.43 15.72
N HIS A 20 -21.40 -9.47 14.52
CA HIS A 20 -22.82 -9.22 14.28
C HIS A 20 -23.49 -10.44 13.66
N ASP A 21 -24.47 -10.99 14.38
CA ASP A 21 -25.27 -12.14 13.96
C ASP A 21 -26.65 -12.08 14.62
N TYR A 22 -27.33 -10.94 14.48
CA TYR A 22 -28.69 -10.82 14.97
C TYR A 22 -29.51 -9.87 14.10
N GLU A 23 -30.79 -10.14 14.02
CA GLU A 23 -31.79 -9.22 13.51
C GLU A 23 -32.27 -8.37 14.68
N GLU A 24 -32.25 -7.04 14.50
CA GLU A 24 -32.77 -6.07 15.44
C GLU A 24 -33.86 -5.26 14.76
N GLU A 25 -35.06 -5.29 15.31
CA GLU A 25 -36.14 -4.44 14.88
C GLU A 25 -36.02 -3.09 15.59
N ILE A 26 -35.78 -2.03 14.83
CA ILE A 26 -35.56 -0.68 15.37
C ILE A 26 -36.72 0.21 14.94
N GLN A 27 -37.44 0.74 15.91
CA GLN A 27 -38.47 1.76 15.69
C GLN A 27 -37.88 3.15 15.96
N LEU A 28 -37.76 3.96 14.91
CA LEU A 28 -37.23 5.33 15.00
C LEU A 28 -38.37 6.33 14.93
N CYS A 29 -38.36 7.28 15.84
CA CYS A 29 -39.20 8.49 15.76
C CYS A 29 -38.60 9.52 14.79
N PRO A 30 -39.38 10.50 14.32
CA PRO A 30 -38.83 11.58 13.49
C PRO A 30 -37.66 12.28 14.19
N ASN A 31 -36.52 12.42 13.47
CA ASN A 31 -35.25 12.98 13.93
C ASN A 31 -34.45 12.12 14.94
N GLU A 32 -34.84 10.89 15.20
CA GLU A 32 -34.00 9.93 15.92
C GLU A 32 -33.01 9.23 14.96
N SER A 33 -31.85 8.84 15.51
CA SER A 33 -30.87 8.04 14.85
C SER A 33 -30.41 6.88 15.73
N HIS A 34 -30.19 5.73 15.14
CA HIS A 34 -29.59 4.58 15.80
C HIS A 34 -28.30 4.19 15.10
N ILE A 35 -27.25 3.91 15.89
CA ILE A 35 -25.94 3.56 15.36
C ILE A 35 -25.69 2.07 15.59
N ILE A 36 -25.54 1.33 14.51
CA ILE A 36 -25.12 -0.05 14.55
C ILE A 36 -23.63 -0.12 14.27
N THR A 37 -22.88 -0.77 15.16
CA THR A 37 -21.44 -0.97 14.98
C THR A 37 -21.15 -2.41 14.63
N CYS A 38 -20.64 -2.65 13.42
CA CYS A 38 -20.12 -3.94 12.99
C CYS A 38 -18.59 -3.89 12.96
N ILE A 39 -17.95 -4.87 13.60
CA ILE A 39 -16.50 -5.03 13.61
C ILE A 39 -16.13 -6.25 12.79
N VAL A 40 -15.34 -6.06 11.76
CA VAL A 40 -14.81 -7.13 10.91
C VAL A 40 -13.29 -7.13 11.02
N THR A 41 -12.71 -8.29 11.28
CA THR A 41 -11.26 -8.44 11.40
C THR A 41 -10.77 -9.62 10.57
N ILE A 42 -9.51 -9.59 10.23
CA ILE A 42 -8.83 -10.60 9.42
C ILE A 42 -7.67 -11.19 10.23
N GLY A 43 -7.46 -12.48 10.13
CA GLY A 43 -6.31 -13.19 10.68
C GLY A 43 -5.79 -14.25 9.71
N ILE A 44 -4.62 -14.79 10.00
CA ILE A 44 -4.07 -15.95 9.27
C ILE A 44 -4.82 -17.23 9.60
N ASP A 45 -5.46 -17.27 10.76
CA ASP A 45 -6.30 -18.37 11.23
C ASP A 45 -7.53 -17.85 12.00
N ALA A 46 -8.40 -18.75 12.39
CA ALA A 46 -9.64 -18.43 13.11
C ALA A 46 -9.38 -17.80 14.48
N ASP A 47 -8.37 -18.28 15.20
CA ASP A 47 -8.04 -17.78 16.53
C ASP A 47 -7.51 -16.35 16.45
N GLY A 48 -6.58 -16.09 15.53
CA GLY A 48 -6.04 -14.74 15.29
C GLY A 48 -7.12 -13.75 14.87
N ALA A 49 -8.00 -14.12 13.94
CA ALA A 49 -9.13 -13.27 13.52
C ALA A 49 -10.08 -12.99 14.70
N THR A 50 -10.38 -14.01 15.52
CA THR A 50 -11.27 -13.90 16.68
C THR A 50 -10.65 -13.00 17.75
N LEU A 51 -9.38 -13.19 18.10
CA LEU A 51 -8.68 -12.37 19.09
C LEU A 51 -8.62 -10.91 18.68
N HIS A 52 -8.35 -10.62 17.41
CA HIS A 52 -8.40 -9.25 16.88
C HIS A 52 -9.80 -8.65 17.03
N ASN A 53 -10.84 -9.42 16.71
CA ASN A 53 -12.22 -8.94 16.85
C ASN A 53 -12.57 -8.63 18.30
N MET A 54 -12.23 -9.51 19.22
CA MET A 54 -12.44 -9.30 20.66
C MET A 54 -11.68 -8.08 21.18
N ASP A 55 -10.44 -7.85 20.72
CA ASP A 55 -9.68 -6.66 21.09
C ASP A 55 -10.34 -5.37 20.58
N MET A 56 -10.78 -5.35 19.31
CA MET A 56 -11.50 -4.20 18.74
C MET A 56 -12.82 -3.92 19.48
N GLN A 57 -13.58 -4.97 19.83
CA GLN A 57 -14.80 -4.84 20.65
C GLN A 57 -14.46 -4.25 22.04
N ARG A 58 -13.42 -4.75 22.70
CA ARG A 58 -12.97 -4.26 24.01
C ARG A 58 -12.55 -2.80 23.96
N ARG A 59 -11.84 -2.38 22.90
CA ARG A 59 -11.43 -0.98 22.70
C ARG A 59 -12.62 -0.06 22.41
N GLY A 60 -13.62 -0.57 21.73
CA GLY A 60 -14.84 0.15 21.37
C GLY A 60 -14.69 1.10 20.18
N SER A 61 -15.78 1.29 19.44
CA SER A 61 -15.79 2.08 18.21
C SER A 61 -15.39 3.54 18.40
N LYS A 62 -15.75 4.14 19.55
CA LYS A 62 -15.40 5.54 19.88
C LYS A 62 -13.89 5.73 19.94
N LYS A 63 -13.19 4.88 20.70
CA LYS A 63 -11.73 4.95 20.86
C LYS A 63 -11.01 4.66 19.54
N LEU A 64 -11.47 3.65 18.78
CA LEU A 64 -10.91 3.34 17.47
C LEU A 64 -11.03 4.51 16.49
N LYS A 65 -12.19 5.20 16.51
CA LYS A 65 -12.41 6.40 15.71
C LYS A 65 -11.47 7.54 16.11
N GLU A 66 -11.32 7.80 17.41
CA GLU A 66 -10.42 8.83 17.92
C GLU A 66 -8.95 8.56 17.51
N GLU A 67 -8.49 7.33 17.64
CA GLU A 67 -7.15 6.93 17.22
C GLU A 67 -6.94 7.09 15.71
N PHE A 68 -7.95 6.74 14.90
CA PHE A 68 -7.87 6.92 13.44
C PHE A 68 -7.84 8.40 13.05
N ILE A 69 -8.68 9.23 13.68
CA ILE A 69 -8.67 10.70 13.46
C ILE A 69 -7.29 11.27 13.78
N LYS A 70 -6.69 10.88 14.91
CA LYS A 70 -5.34 11.32 15.27
C LYS A 70 -4.31 11.00 14.17
N VAL A 71 -4.36 9.81 13.59
CA VAL A 71 -3.47 9.41 12.48
C VAL A 71 -3.71 10.28 11.23
N LEU A 72 -4.96 10.64 10.94
CA LEU A 72 -5.27 11.56 9.83
C LEU A 72 -4.75 12.97 10.10
N ASP A 73 -4.90 13.47 11.31
CA ASP A 73 -4.43 14.80 11.73
C ASP A 73 -2.89 14.89 11.66
N GLU A 74 -2.18 13.86 12.08
CA GLU A 74 -0.71 13.79 11.99
C GLU A 74 -0.18 13.84 10.54
N ARG A 75 -1.02 13.50 9.55
CA ARG A 75 -0.70 13.55 8.12
C ARG A 75 -1.28 14.74 7.40
N HIS A 76 -2.05 15.57 8.11
CA HIS A 76 -2.74 16.70 7.49
C HIS A 76 -1.75 17.72 6.95
N LEU A 77 -1.96 18.15 5.71
CA LEU A 77 -1.23 19.22 5.06
C LEU A 77 -2.05 20.51 5.15
N ASP A 78 -1.47 21.54 5.77
CA ASP A 78 -2.09 22.85 5.86
C ASP A 78 -2.02 23.57 4.51
N ILE A 79 -3.18 23.79 3.92
CA ILE A 79 -3.34 24.50 2.65
C ILE A 79 -4.36 25.61 2.86
N SER A 80 -4.01 26.83 2.51
CA SER A 80 -4.82 28.03 2.75
C SER A 80 -6.19 28.00 2.07
N ASN A 81 -6.33 27.35 0.92
CA ASN A 81 -7.62 27.16 0.25
C ASN A 81 -8.31 25.92 0.81
N GLU A 82 -9.44 26.10 1.46
CA GLU A 82 -10.18 25.02 2.15
C GLU A 82 -10.62 23.88 1.22
N SER A 83 -11.13 24.20 0.03
CA SER A 83 -11.55 23.17 -0.94
C SER A 83 -10.38 22.36 -1.46
N LEU A 84 -9.26 23.02 -1.74
CA LEU A 84 -8.02 22.37 -2.17
C LEU A 84 -7.44 21.54 -1.02
N SER A 85 -7.46 22.04 0.23
CA SER A 85 -7.01 21.31 1.40
C SER A 85 -7.76 19.99 1.57
N LYS A 86 -9.09 20.03 1.50
CA LYS A 86 -9.93 18.82 1.57
C LYS A 86 -9.60 17.83 0.46
N LEU A 87 -9.46 18.29 -0.77
CA LEU A 87 -9.14 17.43 -1.92
C LEU A 87 -7.76 16.79 -1.79
N VAL A 88 -6.73 17.58 -1.48
CA VAL A 88 -5.35 17.09 -1.35
C VAL A 88 -5.23 16.11 -0.19
N ASN A 89 -5.76 16.42 0.99
CA ASN A 89 -5.67 15.54 2.15
C ASN A 89 -6.48 14.24 1.96
N LEU A 90 -7.63 14.31 1.29
CA LEU A 90 -8.37 13.11 0.92
C LEU A 90 -7.55 12.21 -0.02
N ASN A 91 -7.00 12.78 -1.09
CA ASN A 91 -6.22 12.01 -2.07
C ASN A 91 -4.92 11.46 -1.46
N LEU A 92 -4.24 12.24 -0.61
CA LEU A 92 -3.05 11.79 0.12
C LEU A 92 -3.34 10.52 0.94
N ASN A 93 -4.39 10.54 1.73
CA ASN A 93 -4.77 9.40 2.55
C ASN A 93 -5.28 8.22 1.72
N MET A 94 -6.10 8.48 0.70
CA MET A 94 -6.57 7.43 -0.21
C MET A 94 -5.40 6.74 -0.93
N CYS A 95 -4.47 7.52 -1.48
CA CYS A 95 -3.28 6.98 -2.13
C CYS A 95 -2.46 6.13 -1.15
N TYR A 96 -2.21 6.62 0.06
CA TYR A 96 -1.46 5.89 1.08
C TYR A 96 -2.13 4.55 1.44
N TYR A 97 -3.42 4.56 1.80
CA TYR A 97 -4.12 3.36 2.26
C TYR A 97 -4.43 2.35 1.15
N PHE A 98 -4.58 2.80 -0.08
CA PHE A 98 -4.83 1.89 -1.21
C PHE A 98 -3.56 1.41 -1.92
N SER A 99 -2.41 2.01 -1.64
CA SER A 99 -1.12 1.59 -2.22
C SER A 99 -0.28 0.73 -1.28
N LEU A 100 -0.43 0.90 0.04
CA LEU A 100 0.36 0.20 1.03
C LEU A 100 -0.46 -0.78 1.86
N SER A 101 0.18 -1.87 2.26
CA SER A 101 -0.36 -2.86 3.17
C SER A 101 0.78 -3.54 3.94
N GLU A 102 0.43 -4.44 4.84
CA GLU A 102 1.38 -5.32 5.52
C GLU A 102 0.91 -6.76 5.38
N THR A 103 1.85 -7.70 5.30
CA THR A 103 1.54 -9.13 5.32
C THR A 103 0.95 -9.52 6.67
N LEU A 104 0.01 -10.45 6.68
CA LEU A 104 -0.63 -10.86 7.93
C LEU A 104 0.31 -11.63 8.86
N ASP A 105 1.23 -12.37 8.30
CA ASP A 105 2.16 -13.27 9.00
C ASP A 105 3.41 -12.53 9.51
N THR A 106 4.17 -11.90 8.64
CA THR A 106 5.46 -11.30 8.98
C THR A 106 5.40 -9.80 9.28
N LYS A 107 4.25 -9.15 9.01
CA LYS A 107 4.07 -7.69 9.12
C LYS A 107 5.04 -6.89 8.24
N GLU A 108 5.54 -7.51 7.20
CA GLU A 108 6.37 -6.84 6.21
C GLU A 108 5.55 -5.89 5.34
N LEU A 109 6.13 -4.75 5.03
CA LEU A 109 5.55 -3.81 4.09
C LEU A 109 5.40 -4.45 2.70
N VAL A 110 4.25 -4.23 2.10
CA VAL A 110 3.97 -4.57 0.70
C VAL A 110 3.27 -3.41 0.01
N ALA A 111 3.53 -3.26 -1.28
CA ALA A 111 2.83 -2.29 -2.11
C ALA A 111 1.93 -3.02 -3.11
N MET A 112 0.69 -2.54 -3.21
CA MET A 112 -0.32 -3.07 -4.13
C MET A 112 -1.12 -1.90 -4.68
N THR A 113 -0.83 -1.46 -5.88
CA THR A 113 -1.36 -0.21 -6.45
C THR A 113 -2.62 -0.37 -7.30
N SER A 114 -3.04 -1.59 -7.59
CA SER A 114 -4.27 -1.86 -8.35
C SER A 114 -5.55 -1.95 -7.51
N ARG A 115 -5.55 -1.35 -6.33
CA ARG A 115 -6.70 -1.34 -5.41
C ARG A 115 -7.37 0.02 -5.35
N SER A 116 -8.70 0.00 -5.32
CA SER A 116 -9.52 1.16 -4.96
C SER A 116 -10.87 0.67 -4.43
N PRO A 117 -11.72 1.55 -3.87
CA PRO A 117 -13.07 1.17 -3.43
C PRO A 117 -13.96 0.60 -4.55
N ARG A 118 -13.62 0.86 -5.81
CA ARG A 118 -14.44 0.48 -6.98
C ARG A 118 -13.74 -0.47 -7.95
N TYR A 119 -12.44 -0.60 -7.84
CA TYR A 119 -11.64 -1.33 -8.80
C TYR A 119 -10.53 -2.11 -8.10
N TYR A 120 -10.49 -3.40 -8.37
CA TYR A 120 -9.49 -4.30 -7.86
C TYR A 120 -9.12 -5.30 -8.95
N VAL A 121 -7.88 -5.27 -9.38
CA VAL A 121 -7.37 -6.17 -10.43
C VAL A 121 -6.72 -7.39 -9.82
N SER A 122 -5.74 -7.16 -8.95
CA SER A 122 -4.97 -8.24 -8.33
C SER A 122 -4.17 -7.72 -7.15
N SER A 123 -3.65 -8.63 -6.33
CA SER A 123 -2.67 -8.29 -5.30
C SER A 123 -1.27 -8.26 -5.91
N ALA A 124 -1.04 -7.34 -6.86
CA ALA A 124 0.18 -7.25 -7.61
C ALA A 124 0.93 -5.94 -7.32
N PHE A 125 2.23 -6.01 -7.54
CA PHE A 125 3.14 -4.90 -7.49
C PHE A 125 3.46 -4.48 -8.93
N TRP A 126 3.15 -3.21 -9.25
CA TRP A 126 3.59 -2.52 -10.46
C TRP A 126 4.56 -1.43 -10.03
N ALA A 127 5.81 -1.52 -10.44
CA ALA A 127 6.85 -0.59 -10.00
C ALA A 127 6.55 0.85 -10.44
N ARG A 128 6.07 1.05 -11.66
CA ARG A 128 5.60 2.35 -12.17
C ARG A 128 4.52 2.95 -11.29
N ASP A 129 3.46 2.20 -11.01
CA ASP A 129 2.33 2.69 -10.21
C ASP A 129 2.77 3.03 -8.78
N VAL A 130 3.63 2.20 -8.21
CA VAL A 130 4.18 2.42 -6.87
C VAL A 130 5.11 3.61 -6.84
N TYR A 131 6.15 3.62 -7.67
CA TYR A 131 7.27 4.56 -7.54
C TYR A 131 7.04 5.89 -8.26
N LEU A 132 6.33 5.92 -9.39
CA LEU A 132 6.10 7.17 -10.12
C LEU A 132 4.82 7.86 -9.67
N TRP A 133 3.76 7.11 -9.37
CA TRP A 133 2.44 7.72 -9.11
C TRP A 133 2.08 7.79 -7.63
N ALA A 134 2.21 6.69 -6.88
CA ALA A 134 1.83 6.68 -5.46
C ALA A 134 2.92 7.25 -4.54
N PHE A 135 4.18 7.08 -4.89
CA PHE A 135 5.32 7.36 -4.03
C PHE A 135 5.39 8.81 -3.50
N PRO A 136 5.17 9.86 -4.28
CA PRO A 136 5.18 11.23 -3.75
C PRO A 136 4.18 11.44 -2.60
N SER A 137 2.98 10.86 -2.71
CA SER A 137 1.97 10.90 -1.64
C SER A 137 2.43 10.10 -0.41
N ILE A 138 3.10 8.96 -0.62
CA ILE A 138 3.64 8.15 0.47
C ILE A 138 4.74 8.89 1.22
N VAL A 139 5.64 9.60 0.53
CA VAL A 139 6.69 10.43 1.15
C VAL A 139 6.07 11.50 2.04
N LEU A 140 5.04 12.19 1.55
CA LEU A 140 4.32 13.23 2.30
C LEU A 140 3.60 12.64 3.53
N ALA A 141 2.98 11.49 3.38
CA ALA A 141 2.22 10.85 4.45
C ALA A 141 3.10 10.18 5.50
N ASN A 142 4.20 9.54 5.09
CA ASN A 142 5.07 8.77 5.99
C ASN A 142 6.44 8.50 5.38
N ARG A 143 7.42 9.36 5.68
CA ARG A 143 8.80 9.25 5.17
C ARG A 143 9.49 7.93 5.49
N LYS A 144 9.20 7.34 6.66
CA LYS A 144 9.79 6.05 7.05
C LYS A 144 9.29 4.92 6.15
N LYS A 145 7.98 4.89 5.89
CA LYS A 145 7.39 3.89 4.98
C LYS A 145 7.83 4.11 3.52
N ALA A 146 8.03 5.35 3.11
CA ALA A 146 8.61 5.66 1.79
C ALA A 146 10.04 5.10 1.66
N ARG A 147 10.89 5.32 2.68
CA ARG A 147 12.25 4.75 2.71
C ARG A 147 12.24 3.21 2.71
N GLU A 148 11.38 2.60 3.50
CA GLU A 148 11.21 1.14 3.54
C GLU A 148 10.78 0.60 2.17
N LEU A 149 9.89 1.31 1.48
CA LEU A 149 9.42 0.95 0.14
C LEU A 149 10.54 1.03 -0.91
N LEU A 150 11.41 2.05 -0.86
CA LEU A 150 12.60 2.12 -1.71
C LEU A 150 13.56 0.96 -1.43
N ASN A 151 13.78 0.63 -0.16
CA ASN A 151 14.61 -0.52 0.21
C ASN A 151 14.07 -1.83 -0.39
N LEU A 152 12.74 -2.01 -0.45
CA LEU A 152 12.14 -3.17 -1.12
C LEU A 152 12.43 -3.19 -2.63
N GLY A 153 12.47 -2.04 -3.28
CA GLY A 153 12.86 -1.93 -4.69
C GLY A 153 14.29 -2.39 -4.95
N TYR A 154 15.21 -2.06 -4.05
CA TYR A 154 16.62 -2.42 -4.15
C TYR A 154 16.93 -3.84 -3.65
N THR A 155 16.02 -4.49 -2.96
CA THR A 155 16.19 -5.84 -2.39
C THR A 155 15.24 -6.85 -3.02
N ARG A 156 13.99 -6.88 -2.59
CA ARG A 156 12.97 -7.88 -2.98
C ARG A 156 12.64 -7.84 -4.47
N TYR A 157 12.46 -6.64 -5.02
CA TYR A 157 11.99 -6.47 -6.41
C TYR A 157 13.11 -6.30 -7.43
N ARG A 158 14.36 -6.08 -6.98
CA ARG A 158 15.53 -5.74 -7.77
C ARG A 158 15.68 -6.55 -9.08
N LYS A 159 15.49 -7.88 -9.02
CA LYS A 159 15.76 -8.75 -10.16
C LYS A 159 14.72 -8.70 -11.27
N ASN A 160 13.53 -8.23 -10.95
CA ASN A 160 12.35 -8.36 -11.81
C ASN A 160 11.63 -7.03 -12.07
N THR A 161 12.22 -5.88 -11.71
CA THR A 161 11.59 -4.56 -11.85
C THR A 161 11.19 -4.20 -13.27
N ALA A 162 11.86 -4.75 -14.27
CA ALA A 162 11.57 -4.50 -15.69
C ALA A 162 10.28 -5.18 -16.19
N TYR A 163 9.71 -6.09 -15.42
CA TYR A 163 8.52 -6.82 -15.85
C TYR A 163 7.24 -6.05 -15.52
N HIS A 164 6.24 -6.19 -16.39
CA HIS A 164 4.95 -5.51 -16.31
C HIS A 164 4.31 -5.57 -14.92
N ALA A 165 4.28 -6.74 -14.27
CA ALA A 165 3.83 -6.85 -12.88
C ALA A 165 4.48 -8.01 -12.13
N LEU A 166 4.63 -7.83 -10.83
CA LEU A 166 5.18 -8.84 -9.91
C LEU A 166 4.14 -9.25 -8.87
N TYR A 167 4.28 -10.45 -8.34
CA TYR A 167 3.69 -10.79 -7.06
C TYR A 167 4.34 -9.97 -5.93
N ILE A 168 3.65 -9.81 -4.81
CA ILE A 168 4.17 -9.08 -3.64
C ILE A 168 5.47 -9.67 -3.06
N ASN A 169 5.81 -10.91 -3.37
CA ASN A 169 7.07 -11.56 -3.01
C ASN A 169 8.21 -11.32 -4.02
N GLY A 170 7.96 -10.56 -5.09
CA GLY A 170 8.94 -10.24 -6.13
C GLY A 170 9.01 -11.21 -7.30
N ASN A 171 8.25 -12.31 -7.31
CA ASN A 171 8.18 -13.21 -8.46
C ASN A 171 7.36 -12.59 -9.60
N ILE A 172 7.65 -12.98 -10.83
CA ILE A 172 6.98 -12.47 -12.02
C ILE A 172 5.51 -12.94 -12.04
N LEU A 173 4.58 -11.98 -12.13
CA LEU A 173 3.16 -12.25 -12.34
C LEU A 173 2.79 -12.12 -13.84
N TYR A 174 3.11 -10.98 -14.42
CA TYR A 174 2.92 -10.73 -15.86
C TYR A 174 4.27 -10.43 -16.50
N PRO A 175 4.78 -11.31 -17.36
CA PRO A 175 6.01 -11.07 -18.10
C PRO A 175 5.77 -9.99 -19.18
N GLY A 176 6.79 -9.28 -19.52
CA GLY A 176 6.80 -8.20 -20.50
C GLY A 176 7.73 -7.11 -20.01
N PHE A 177 8.63 -6.68 -20.88
CA PHE A 177 9.52 -5.58 -20.56
C PHE A 177 8.75 -4.26 -20.68
N GLU A 178 8.90 -3.41 -19.66
CA GLU A 178 8.45 -2.02 -19.68
C GLU A 178 9.53 -1.10 -19.14
N LEU A 179 9.89 -0.10 -19.93
CA LEU A 179 10.99 0.81 -19.64
C LEU A 179 10.76 1.62 -18.35
N ASP A 180 9.56 2.10 -18.18
CA ASP A 180 9.16 2.90 -17.02
C ASP A 180 9.06 2.07 -15.73
N GLU A 181 8.70 0.79 -15.81
CA GLU A 181 8.81 -0.13 -14.68
C GLU A 181 10.27 -0.28 -14.23
N LEU A 182 11.18 -0.48 -15.19
CA LEU A 182 12.61 -0.67 -14.93
C LEU A 182 13.26 0.51 -14.20
N VAL A 183 12.98 1.74 -14.63
CA VAL A 183 13.66 2.96 -14.11
C VAL A 183 12.95 3.59 -12.91
N SER A 184 11.74 3.17 -12.61
CA SER A 184 10.85 3.82 -11.65
C SER A 184 11.47 4.00 -10.26
N VAL A 185 12.18 2.99 -9.74
CA VAL A 185 12.80 3.04 -8.41
C VAL A 185 13.93 4.08 -8.32
N ILE A 186 14.68 4.30 -9.41
CA ILE A 186 15.73 5.33 -9.45
C ILE A 186 15.10 6.72 -9.39
N ILE A 187 14.06 6.96 -10.19
CA ILE A 187 13.32 8.22 -10.23
C ILE A 187 12.68 8.49 -8.85
N ALA A 188 12.09 7.48 -8.23
CA ALA A 188 11.55 7.61 -6.88
C ALA A 188 12.60 7.94 -5.83
N THR A 189 13.81 7.39 -5.96
CA THR A 189 14.92 7.71 -5.05
C THR A 189 15.36 9.16 -5.16
N GLU A 190 15.50 9.69 -6.39
CA GLU A 190 15.76 11.10 -6.61
C GLU A 190 14.68 11.97 -5.95
N LYS A 191 13.41 11.63 -6.21
CA LYS A 191 12.28 12.35 -5.63
C LYS A 191 12.26 12.29 -4.10
N TYR A 192 12.61 11.15 -3.50
CA TYR A 192 12.74 11.01 -2.06
C TYR A 192 13.80 11.95 -1.48
N ILE A 193 14.99 11.99 -2.10
CA ILE A 193 16.08 12.87 -1.67
C ILE A 193 15.68 14.35 -1.80
N GLU A 194 15.08 14.75 -2.93
CA GLU A 194 14.57 16.11 -3.11
C GLU A 194 13.57 16.54 -2.02
N MET A 195 12.63 15.65 -1.68
CA MET A 195 11.56 15.97 -0.74
C MET A 195 11.98 15.87 0.73
N THR A 196 12.98 15.05 1.06
CA THR A 196 13.35 14.76 2.45
C THR A 196 14.71 15.27 2.86
N HIS A 197 15.60 15.56 1.90
CA HIS A 197 17.03 15.83 2.08
C HIS A 197 17.79 14.69 2.76
N ASP A 198 17.28 13.45 2.64
CA ASP A 198 17.89 12.23 3.19
C ASP A 198 18.57 11.45 2.05
N ASP A 199 19.87 11.67 1.89
CA ASP A 199 20.72 10.97 0.92
C ASP A 199 21.30 9.65 1.45
N THR A 200 21.09 9.34 2.74
CA THR A 200 21.53 8.05 3.32
C THR A 200 20.85 6.84 2.70
N ILE A 201 19.79 7.04 1.90
CA ILE A 201 19.18 6.01 1.06
C ILE A 201 20.18 5.41 0.06
N LEU A 202 21.17 6.18 -0.39
CA LEU A 202 22.23 5.75 -1.31
C LEU A 202 23.26 4.83 -0.64
N GLU A 203 23.23 4.70 0.68
CA GLU A 203 24.09 3.80 1.46
C GLU A 203 23.55 2.37 1.54
N ILE A 204 22.34 2.11 1.02
CA ILE A 204 21.82 0.73 0.92
C ILE A 204 22.83 -0.12 0.12
N PRO A 205 23.27 -1.27 0.66
CA PRO A 205 24.34 -2.06 0.03
C PRO A 205 24.04 -2.43 -1.42
N GLU A 206 22.78 -2.75 -1.71
CA GLU A 206 22.31 -3.18 -3.03
C GLU A 206 22.09 -2.01 -4.01
N TYR A 207 22.08 -0.75 -3.55
CA TYR A 207 21.77 0.41 -4.38
C TYR A 207 22.65 0.49 -5.62
N LYS A 208 23.97 0.53 -5.42
CA LYS A 208 24.94 0.71 -6.52
C LYS A 208 24.87 -0.40 -7.55
N ASP A 209 24.70 -1.64 -7.10
CA ASP A 209 24.64 -2.78 -7.99
C ASP A 209 23.31 -2.82 -8.75
N THR A 210 22.21 -2.48 -8.10
CA THR A 210 20.89 -2.36 -8.76
C THR A 210 20.91 -1.28 -9.83
N VAL A 211 21.47 -0.09 -9.53
CA VAL A 211 21.59 0.99 -10.52
C VAL A 211 22.42 0.55 -11.72
N LYS A 212 23.56 -0.16 -11.52
CA LYS A 212 24.35 -0.69 -12.61
C LYS A 212 23.58 -1.72 -13.45
N GLU A 213 22.83 -2.62 -12.81
CA GLU A 213 22.00 -3.60 -13.49
C GLU A 213 20.91 -2.93 -14.34
N ILE A 214 20.24 -1.91 -13.80
CA ILE A 214 19.23 -1.12 -14.55
C ILE A 214 19.88 -0.42 -15.75
N LEU A 215 21.01 0.24 -15.56
CA LEU A 215 21.71 0.93 -16.65
C LEU A 215 22.17 -0.05 -17.73
N SER A 216 22.68 -1.23 -17.34
CA SER A 216 23.06 -2.26 -18.31
C SER A 216 21.86 -2.78 -19.10
N GLN A 217 20.73 -3.00 -18.46
CA GLN A 217 19.50 -3.39 -19.15
C GLN A 217 19.00 -2.31 -20.11
N LEU A 218 19.13 -1.04 -19.75
CA LEU A 218 18.77 0.07 -20.65
C LEU A 218 19.59 0.07 -21.94
N GLU A 219 20.89 -0.23 -21.86
CA GLU A 219 21.75 -0.31 -23.04
C GLU A 219 21.27 -1.36 -24.05
N ASP A 220 20.74 -2.50 -23.58
CA ASP A 220 20.20 -3.58 -24.44
C ASP A 220 18.94 -3.14 -25.21
N TRP A 221 18.22 -2.14 -24.72
CA TRP A 221 16.99 -1.61 -25.32
C TRP A 221 17.20 -0.29 -26.08
N TYR A 222 18.43 0.24 -26.08
CA TYR A 222 18.73 1.46 -26.83
C TYR A 222 18.81 1.17 -28.33
N GLU A 223 18.10 1.96 -29.12
CA GLU A 223 18.10 1.91 -30.59
C GLU A 223 18.91 3.10 -31.15
N PRO A 224 20.18 2.90 -31.52
CA PRO A 224 21.07 4.00 -31.93
C PRO A 224 20.58 4.77 -33.18
N SER A 225 19.87 4.07 -34.08
CA SER A 225 19.38 4.67 -35.33
C SER A 225 18.27 5.70 -35.08
N LEU A 226 17.55 5.56 -33.95
CA LEU A 226 16.47 6.45 -33.53
C LEU A 226 16.88 7.38 -32.41
N GLY A 227 17.96 7.09 -31.70
CA GLY A 227 18.34 7.80 -30.47
C GLY A 227 17.36 7.60 -29.32
N LEU A 228 16.59 6.49 -29.31
CA LEU A 228 15.53 6.20 -28.37
C LEU A 228 15.68 4.81 -27.77
N TYR A 229 15.02 4.59 -26.63
CA TYR A 229 14.86 3.26 -26.04
C TYR A 229 13.58 2.61 -26.55
N ARG A 230 13.68 1.31 -26.83
CA ARG A 230 12.49 0.49 -27.15
C ARG A 230 11.74 0.12 -25.87
N THR A 231 10.43 -0.02 -25.94
CA THR A 231 9.56 -0.45 -24.85
C THR A 231 8.52 -1.43 -25.40
#